data_c2124bd896337aa7b9ab6ace43cb8b05
#
_entry.id   c2124bd896337aa7b9ab6ace43cb8b05
#
_cell.length_a   1.000
_cell.length_b   1.000
_cell.length_c   1.000
_cell.angle_alpha   90.00
_cell.angle_beta   90.00
_cell.angle_gamma   90.00
#
_symmetry.space_group_name_H-M   'P 1'
#
loop_
_entity.id
_entity.type
_entity.pdbx_description
1 polymer ?
#
loop_
_entity_poly.entity_id
_entity_poly.type
_entity_poly.pdbx_seq_one_letter_code
_entity_poly.pdbx_strand_id
1 'polypeptide(L)'
;ISIEKIYKAKVRLKGVVDHTPLMRNFNLSENYDCNIFLKREDLQVVRSYKIRGAYNKMASMRKKDLENGIVCASAGNHAQGVALACQKLDVNGKIYMPRTTPKQKIDKVRRFGKERVEIILNGDTFDASYMMALVDSEENNKVFVHPFNDEKVIEGQATVGLEILEDCEENIDFVFVAIGGGGLVSGLGSCLKQISPKTKIIGVEPKGAAAMYESLQKNELVTLEKIDPFVDGAAVQRVGETTFNYCRNIIDDMILVPEGKVCSTILQLYNEEAIVAEPAGALTIAALDFYKEKIKGKNVVCVVSGGNNDITRTEEIKERSLLYEGLKHYFLIRFPQRAGALREFLNNVLGKNDDITHFEYTKKTNRNAGPALIGIELKDPKDYDGLIERMKKNEIKFQTLTDNPSLFELLV
;
A
#
# COMPACT_ATOMS: atom_id res chain seq x y z
N ILE A 1 16.71 14.14 12.80
CA ILE A 1 16.75 15.26 11.81
C ILE A 1 16.35 16.54 12.52
N SER A 2 17.15 17.60 12.41
CA SER A 2 16.84 18.89 13.04
C SER A 2 15.79 19.68 12.25
N ILE A 3 15.05 20.54 12.93
CA ILE A 3 14.07 21.47 12.32
C ILE A 3 14.74 22.35 11.25
N GLU A 4 15.97 22.82 11.50
CA GLU A 4 16.73 23.61 10.51
C GLU A 4 16.91 22.85 9.18
N LYS A 5 17.25 21.55 9.23
CA LYS A 5 17.40 20.71 8.03
C LYS A 5 16.06 20.55 7.30
N ILE A 6 14.95 20.45 8.04
CA ILE A 6 13.60 20.34 7.49
C ILE A 6 13.21 21.64 6.77
N TYR A 7 13.46 22.80 7.38
CA TYR A 7 13.23 24.08 6.71
C TYR A 7 14.10 24.28 5.47
N LYS A 8 15.37 23.85 5.49
CA LYS A 8 16.23 23.84 4.28
C LYS A 8 15.65 22.95 3.19
N ALA A 9 15.08 21.79 3.55
CA ALA A 9 14.38 20.94 2.60
C ALA A 9 13.14 21.64 2.03
N LYS A 10 12.30 22.28 2.86
CA LYS A 10 11.14 23.06 2.41
C LYS A 10 11.53 24.15 1.40
N VAL A 11 12.63 24.86 1.64
CA VAL A 11 13.13 25.89 0.71
C VAL A 11 13.54 25.28 -0.62
N ARG A 12 14.22 24.13 -0.62
CA ARG A 12 14.63 23.44 -1.87
C ARG A 12 13.42 22.94 -2.68
N LEU A 13 12.36 22.49 -1.99
CA LEU A 13 11.15 21.93 -2.61
C LEU A 13 10.23 23.00 -3.21
N LYS A 14 10.43 24.27 -2.87
CA LYS A 14 9.56 25.38 -3.31
C LYS A 14 9.50 25.47 -4.85
N GLY A 15 8.28 25.45 -5.39
CA GLY A 15 8.02 25.53 -6.83
C GLY A 15 8.19 24.21 -7.60
N VAL A 16 8.48 23.11 -6.89
CA VAL A 16 8.58 21.76 -7.48
C VAL A 16 7.58 20.81 -6.87
N VAL A 17 7.35 20.94 -5.59
CA VAL A 17 6.43 20.11 -4.82
C VAL A 17 5.22 20.96 -4.43
N ASP A 18 4.05 20.42 -4.59
CA ASP A 18 2.82 21.09 -4.18
C ASP A 18 2.65 21.03 -2.66
N HIS A 19 2.23 22.16 -2.06
CA HIS A 19 1.68 22.15 -0.72
C HIS A 19 0.31 21.49 -0.77
N THR A 20 0.25 20.21 -0.37
CA THR A 20 -0.98 19.44 -0.47
C THR A 20 -1.96 19.81 0.63
N PRO A 21 -3.27 19.80 0.37
CA PRO A 21 -4.24 20.21 1.37
C PRO A 21 -4.33 19.21 2.54
N LEU A 22 -4.58 19.75 3.73
CA LEU A 22 -5.08 19.06 4.90
C LEU A 22 -6.60 19.27 4.96
N MET A 23 -7.39 18.25 4.65
CA MET A 23 -8.84 18.36 4.50
C MET A 23 -9.57 17.61 5.60
N ARG A 24 -10.49 18.29 6.31
CA ARG A 24 -11.41 17.59 7.20
C ARG A 24 -12.35 16.72 6.38
N ASN A 25 -12.44 15.44 6.74
CA ASN A 25 -13.37 14.51 6.13
C ASN A 25 -14.59 14.33 7.05
N PHE A 26 -15.75 14.74 6.57
CA PHE A 26 -16.98 14.76 7.38
C PHE A 26 -17.55 13.35 7.60
N ASN A 27 -17.59 12.50 6.55
CA ASN A 27 -18.15 11.16 6.64
C ASN A 27 -17.33 10.28 7.59
N LEU A 28 -16.01 10.28 7.46
CA LEU A 28 -15.14 9.55 8.38
C LEU A 28 -15.22 10.13 9.80
N SER A 29 -15.30 11.45 9.95
CA SER A 29 -15.42 12.06 11.27
C SER A 29 -16.70 11.63 11.98
N GLU A 30 -17.83 11.57 11.29
CA GLU A 30 -19.10 11.08 11.82
C GLU A 30 -19.02 9.58 12.17
N ASN A 31 -18.48 8.76 11.28
CA ASN A 31 -18.38 7.30 11.47
C ASN A 31 -17.51 6.90 12.68
N TYR A 32 -16.50 7.70 13.01
CA TYR A 32 -15.56 7.43 14.10
C TYR A 32 -15.76 8.31 15.33
N ASP A 33 -16.77 9.20 15.35
CA ASP A 33 -17.06 10.12 16.45
C ASP A 33 -15.80 10.93 16.88
N CYS A 34 -15.08 11.51 15.88
CA CYS A 34 -13.86 12.27 16.06
C CYS A 34 -13.63 13.23 14.90
N ASN A 35 -12.63 14.12 14.96
CA ASN A 35 -12.26 14.96 13.84
C ASN A 35 -11.18 14.30 13.01
N ILE A 36 -11.51 13.86 11.79
CA ILE A 36 -10.55 13.24 10.88
C ILE A 36 -10.15 14.20 9.78
N PHE A 37 -8.85 14.40 9.64
CA PHE A 37 -8.23 15.20 8.59
C PHE A 37 -7.40 14.30 7.68
N LEU A 38 -7.49 14.52 6.38
CA LEU A 38 -6.73 13.79 5.36
C LEU A 38 -5.63 14.70 4.80
N LYS A 39 -4.35 14.32 5.00
CA LYS A 39 -3.21 14.95 4.31
C LYS A 39 -3.05 14.30 2.95
N ARG A 40 -3.37 15.02 1.88
CA ARG A 40 -3.61 14.52 0.54
C ARG A 40 -2.34 14.48 -0.33
N GLU A 41 -1.36 13.64 0.03
CA GLU A 41 -0.13 13.46 -0.78
C GLU A 41 -0.38 12.76 -2.15
N ASP A 42 -1.54 12.15 -2.31
CA ASP A 42 -2.03 11.65 -3.60
C ASP A 42 -2.29 12.77 -4.64
N LEU A 43 -2.40 14.02 -4.19
CA LEU A 43 -2.58 15.19 -5.08
C LEU A 43 -1.25 15.79 -5.59
N GLN A 44 -0.12 15.29 -5.16
CA GLN A 44 1.17 15.67 -5.76
C GLN A 44 1.21 15.42 -7.28
N VAL A 45 2.06 16.14 -8.01
CA VAL A 45 2.22 15.98 -9.48
C VAL A 45 2.44 14.52 -9.85
N VAL A 46 3.28 13.80 -9.10
CA VAL A 46 3.57 12.37 -9.31
C VAL A 46 2.60 11.45 -8.56
N ARG A 47 1.52 12.00 -8.00
CA ARG A 47 0.51 11.26 -7.24
C ARG A 47 1.02 10.51 -6.01
N SER A 48 2.10 11.01 -5.38
CA SER A 48 2.61 10.52 -4.10
C SER A 48 3.63 11.46 -3.48
N TYR A 49 3.84 11.34 -2.17
CA TYR A 49 4.84 12.12 -1.42
C TYR A 49 6.29 11.90 -1.86
N LYS A 50 6.58 10.84 -2.61
CA LYS A 50 7.96 10.42 -2.95
C LYS A 50 8.80 11.47 -3.66
N ILE A 51 8.18 12.38 -4.39
CA ILE A 51 8.87 13.53 -5.02
C ILE A 51 9.62 14.39 -4.01
N ARG A 52 9.09 14.57 -2.79
CA ARG A 52 9.70 15.39 -1.74
C ARG A 52 11.11 14.91 -1.40
N GLY A 53 11.25 13.62 -1.07
CA GLY A 53 12.55 13.04 -0.73
C GLY A 53 13.48 12.91 -1.93
N ALA A 54 12.98 12.46 -3.07
CA ALA A 54 13.77 12.28 -4.27
C ALA A 54 14.39 13.63 -4.73
N TYR A 55 13.55 14.65 -4.85
CA TYR A 55 14.04 15.97 -5.26
C TYR A 55 14.95 16.60 -4.21
N ASN A 56 14.60 16.55 -2.91
CA ASN A 56 15.45 17.12 -1.85
C ASN A 56 16.85 16.49 -1.83
N LYS A 57 16.95 15.16 -1.99
CA LYS A 57 18.23 14.45 -2.10
C LYS A 57 19.07 15.02 -3.22
N MET A 58 18.54 15.05 -4.43
CA MET A 58 19.27 15.48 -5.62
C MET A 58 19.60 16.98 -5.57
N ALA A 59 18.65 17.85 -5.19
CA ALA A 59 18.85 19.29 -5.08
C ALA A 59 19.78 19.71 -3.92
N SER A 60 20.04 18.84 -2.95
CA SER A 60 20.99 19.09 -1.87
C SER A 60 22.46 18.85 -2.25
N MET A 61 22.72 18.26 -3.43
CA MET A 61 24.05 17.92 -3.91
C MET A 61 24.63 19.03 -4.78
N ARG A 62 25.96 19.08 -4.89
CA ARG A 62 26.65 20.00 -5.80
C ARG A 62 26.50 19.49 -7.23
N LYS A 63 26.43 20.39 -8.20
CA LYS A 63 26.31 20.02 -9.61
C LYS A 63 27.37 19.01 -10.06
N LYS A 64 28.64 19.17 -9.62
CA LYS A 64 29.72 18.25 -9.93
C LYS A 64 29.50 16.82 -9.43
N ASP A 65 28.76 16.65 -8.31
CA ASP A 65 28.49 15.33 -7.75
C ASP A 65 27.41 14.60 -8.56
N LEU A 66 26.67 15.33 -9.40
CA LEU A 66 25.61 14.84 -10.29
C LEU A 66 26.04 14.72 -11.76
N GLU A 67 27.30 15.08 -12.12
CA GLU A 67 27.78 15.08 -13.51
C GLU A 67 27.70 13.69 -14.16
N ASN A 68 27.98 12.63 -13.39
CA ASN A 68 27.86 11.25 -13.87
C ASN A 68 26.41 10.73 -13.88
N GLY A 69 25.45 11.57 -13.43
CA GLY A 69 24.05 11.23 -13.31
C GLY A 69 23.71 10.49 -12.01
N ILE A 70 22.46 10.05 -11.95
CA ILE A 70 21.93 9.30 -10.79
C ILE A 70 21.43 7.93 -11.21
N VAL A 71 21.26 7.07 -10.21
CA VAL A 71 20.69 5.74 -10.36
C VAL A 71 19.66 5.52 -9.25
N CYS A 72 18.56 4.84 -9.58
CA CYS A 72 17.67 4.26 -8.57
C CYS A 72 17.08 2.94 -9.04
N ALA A 73 16.57 2.14 -8.11
CA ALA A 73 15.78 0.94 -8.38
C ALA A 73 14.37 1.13 -7.81
N SER A 74 13.38 1.17 -8.68
CA SER A 74 11.96 1.23 -8.28
C SER A 74 11.07 1.12 -9.51
N ALA A 75 9.96 0.38 -9.40
CA ALA A 75 8.91 0.33 -10.41
C ALA A 75 7.67 1.17 -10.06
N GLY A 76 7.70 1.90 -8.94
CA GLY A 76 6.54 2.63 -8.41
C GLY A 76 6.78 4.12 -8.18
N ASN A 77 6.22 4.61 -7.08
CA ASN A 77 6.21 6.03 -6.71
C ASN A 77 7.59 6.69 -6.64
N HIS A 78 8.59 5.96 -6.14
CA HIS A 78 9.95 6.50 -6.05
C HIS A 78 10.55 6.73 -7.43
N ALA A 79 10.37 5.81 -8.37
CA ALA A 79 10.82 5.97 -9.75
C ALA A 79 10.22 7.22 -10.42
N GLN A 80 8.92 7.46 -10.21
CA GLN A 80 8.23 8.65 -10.73
C GLN A 80 8.77 9.94 -10.08
N GLY A 81 9.02 9.92 -8.77
CA GLY A 81 9.61 11.05 -8.05
C GLY A 81 11.04 11.36 -8.54
N VAL A 82 11.88 10.34 -8.71
CA VAL A 82 13.24 10.49 -9.23
C VAL A 82 13.21 10.99 -10.69
N ALA A 83 12.32 10.44 -11.52
CA ALA A 83 12.19 10.85 -12.91
C ALA A 83 11.83 12.33 -13.05
N LEU A 84 10.84 12.81 -12.28
CA LEU A 84 10.50 14.22 -12.25
C LEU A 84 11.66 15.09 -11.72
N ALA A 85 12.37 14.62 -10.69
CA ALA A 85 13.54 15.32 -10.14
C ALA A 85 14.65 15.44 -11.19
N CYS A 86 14.94 14.39 -11.95
CA CYS A 86 15.90 14.43 -13.06
C CYS A 86 15.54 15.50 -14.08
N GLN A 87 14.28 15.51 -14.51
CA GLN A 87 13.77 16.49 -15.47
C GLN A 87 13.86 17.94 -14.94
N LYS A 88 13.50 18.15 -13.67
CA LYS A 88 13.52 19.50 -13.06
C LYS A 88 14.91 20.05 -12.79
N LEU A 89 15.88 19.18 -12.49
CA LEU A 89 17.27 19.54 -12.17
C LEU A 89 18.20 19.46 -13.38
N ASP A 90 17.71 19.04 -14.52
CA ASP A 90 18.50 18.81 -15.74
C ASP A 90 19.63 17.80 -15.53
N VAL A 91 19.34 16.70 -14.82
CA VAL A 91 20.29 15.63 -14.48
C VAL A 91 19.86 14.33 -15.16
N ASN A 92 20.81 13.62 -15.75
CA ASN A 92 20.56 12.31 -16.34
C ASN A 92 20.38 11.25 -15.25
N GLY A 93 19.40 10.36 -15.43
CA GLY A 93 19.13 9.29 -14.49
C GLY A 93 18.90 7.95 -15.16
N LYS A 94 19.35 6.87 -14.51
CA LYS A 94 18.97 5.50 -14.87
C LYS A 94 18.05 4.93 -13.82
N ILE A 95 16.91 4.40 -14.25
CA ILE A 95 15.91 3.80 -13.37
C ILE A 95 15.78 2.32 -13.70
N TYR A 96 16.22 1.49 -12.76
CA TYR A 96 16.16 0.04 -12.86
C TYR A 96 14.80 -0.48 -12.36
N MET A 97 14.18 -1.34 -13.18
CA MET A 97 12.89 -1.97 -12.91
C MET A 97 12.94 -3.44 -13.29
N PRO A 98 12.17 -4.31 -12.59
CA PRO A 98 11.97 -5.68 -13.03
C PRO A 98 11.37 -5.73 -14.44
N ARG A 99 11.70 -6.77 -15.21
CA ARG A 99 11.12 -7.02 -16.55
C ARG A 99 9.60 -7.24 -16.48
N THR A 100 9.12 -7.69 -15.34
CA THR A 100 7.69 -7.91 -15.05
C THR A 100 6.90 -6.63 -14.78
N THR A 101 7.56 -5.45 -14.76
CA THR A 101 6.91 -4.17 -14.48
C THR A 101 5.83 -3.86 -15.52
N PRO A 102 4.58 -3.57 -15.11
CA PRO A 102 3.50 -3.22 -16.03
C PRO A 102 3.83 -1.99 -16.89
N LYS A 103 3.46 -2.06 -18.17
CA LYS A 103 3.72 -1.00 -19.14
C LYS A 103 3.29 0.39 -18.67
N GLN A 104 2.12 0.50 -18.05
CA GLN A 104 1.61 1.78 -17.57
C GLN A 104 2.49 2.41 -16.46
N LYS A 105 3.16 1.61 -15.60
CA LYS A 105 4.13 2.13 -14.63
C LYS A 105 5.37 2.67 -15.35
N ILE A 106 5.85 1.96 -16.37
CA ILE A 106 6.96 2.39 -17.22
C ILE A 106 6.62 3.70 -17.95
N ASP A 107 5.45 3.79 -18.55
CA ASP A 107 4.99 4.96 -19.30
C ASP A 107 4.85 6.20 -18.39
N LYS A 108 4.39 6.04 -17.13
CA LYS A 108 4.36 7.14 -16.15
C LYS A 108 5.78 7.68 -15.87
N VAL A 109 6.76 6.80 -15.69
CA VAL A 109 8.16 7.22 -15.44
C VAL A 109 8.74 7.94 -16.65
N ARG A 110 8.53 7.43 -17.88
CA ARG A 110 8.91 8.11 -19.12
C ARG A 110 8.29 9.49 -19.25
N ARG A 111 7.01 9.61 -18.92
CA ARG A 111 6.28 10.89 -18.97
C ARG A 111 6.90 11.95 -18.07
N PHE A 112 7.34 11.59 -16.87
CA PHE A 112 7.95 12.53 -15.93
C PHE A 112 9.42 12.80 -16.23
N GLY A 113 10.19 11.78 -16.62
CA GLY A 113 11.63 11.90 -16.87
C GLY A 113 12.00 12.42 -18.24
N LYS A 114 11.09 12.25 -19.23
CA LYS A 114 11.31 12.62 -20.64
C LYS A 114 12.67 12.09 -21.14
N GLU A 115 13.44 12.92 -21.80
CA GLU A 115 14.79 12.62 -22.31
C GLU A 115 15.89 12.50 -21.24
N ARG A 116 15.59 12.89 -19.98
CA ARG A 116 16.57 12.84 -18.88
C ARG A 116 16.66 11.47 -18.21
N VAL A 117 15.76 10.55 -18.52
CA VAL A 117 15.71 9.27 -17.84
C VAL A 117 15.78 8.10 -18.83
N GLU A 118 16.74 7.22 -18.59
CA GLU A 118 16.84 5.91 -19.20
C GLU A 118 16.24 4.86 -18.26
N ILE A 119 15.31 4.04 -18.78
CA ILE A 119 14.70 2.94 -18.03
C ILE A 119 15.37 1.64 -18.41
N ILE A 120 15.93 0.96 -17.43
CA ILE A 120 16.60 -0.34 -17.58
C ILE A 120 15.71 -1.43 -17.00
N LEU A 121 15.18 -2.30 -17.86
CA LEU A 121 14.43 -3.48 -17.44
C LEU A 121 15.39 -4.64 -17.23
N ASN A 122 15.63 -5.01 -15.97
CA ASN A 122 16.59 -6.04 -15.59
C ASN A 122 16.09 -6.92 -14.46
N GLY A 123 16.33 -8.24 -14.59
CA GLY A 123 15.86 -9.24 -13.61
C GLY A 123 14.34 -9.39 -13.58
N ASP A 124 13.87 -10.39 -12.87
CA ASP A 124 12.44 -10.70 -12.73
C ASP A 124 11.91 -10.24 -11.36
N THR A 125 12.80 -9.86 -10.44
CA THR A 125 12.47 -9.40 -9.08
C THR A 125 13.00 -7.99 -8.82
N PHE A 126 12.44 -7.34 -7.80
CA PHE A 126 12.93 -6.05 -7.32
C PHE A 126 14.40 -6.13 -6.88
N ASP A 127 14.78 -7.19 -6.15
CA ASP A 127 16.14 -7.35 -5.63
C ASP A 127 17.17 -7.49 -6.74
N ALA A 128 16.86 -8.22 -7.82
CA ALA A 128 17.74 -8.32 -8.98
C ALA A 128 17.96 -6.95 -9.63
N SER A 129 16.91 -6.16 -9.81
CA SER A 129 17.00 -4.79 -10.34
C SER A 129 17.77 -3.86 -9.40
N TYR A 130 17.56 -3.99 -8.09
CA TYR A 130 18.24 -3.21 -7.06
C TYR A 130 19.75 -3.48 -7.04
N MET A 131 20.17 -4.75 -7.10
CA MET A 131 21.59 -5.11 -7.15
C MET A 131 22.27 -4.57 -8.39
N MET A 132 21.64 -4.64 -9.57
CA MET A 132 22.18 -4.06 -10.79
C MET A 132 22.30 -2.54 -10.73
N ALA A 133 21.34 -1.88 -10.10
CA ALA A 133 21.41 -0.43 -9.89
C ALA A 133 22.57 -0.03 -8.95
N LEU A 134 22.87 -0.84 -7.93
CA LEU A 134 24.03 -0.63 -7.06
C LEU A 134 25.34 -0.80 -7.82
N VAL A 135 25.46 -1.86 -8.62
CA VAL A 135 26.65 -2.09 -9.46
C VAL A 135 26.90 -0.92 -10.43
N ASP A 136 25.84 -0.46 -11.15
CA ASP A 136 25.97 0.70 -12.05
C ASP A 136 26.35 1.98 -11.29
N SER A 137 25.85 2.14 -10.06
CA SER A 137 26.23 3.28 -9.20
C SER A 137 27.72 3.28 -8.88
N GLU A 138 28.28 2.14 -8.48
CA GLU A 138 29.67 1.99 -8.07
C GLU A 138 30.63 2.07 -9.27
N GLU A 139 30.36 1.29 -10.33
CA GLU A 139 31.23 1.22 -11.51
C GLU A 139 31.30 2.54 -12.28
N ASN A 140 30.20 3.28 -12.35
CA ASN A 140 30.11 4.53 -13.11
C ASN A 140 30.09 5.78 -12.23
N ASN A 141 30.41 5.65 -10.93
CA ASN A 141 30.47 6.74 -9.96
C ASN A 141 29.21 7.64 -10.01
N LYS A 142 28.04 7.01 -10.10
CA LYS A 142 26.73 7.68 -10.09
C LYS A 142 26.17 7.75 -8.68
N VAL A 143 25.31 8.73 -8.44
CA VAL A 143 24.63 8.85 -7.14
C VAL A 143 23.45 7.89 -7.08
N PHE A 144 23.46 6.98 -6.10
CA PHE A 144 22.29 6.15 -5.82
C PHE A 144 21.26 6.94 -5.00
N VAL A 145 20.04 7.07 -5.53
CA VAL A 145 18.93 7.74 -4.85
C VAL A 145 18.04 6.67 -4.19
N HIS A 146 18.30 6.42 -2.90
CA HIS A 146 17.59 5.39 -2.14
C HIS A 146 16.14 5.76 -1.87
N PRO A 147 15.15 4.84 -1.95
CA PRO A 147 13.72 5.15 -1.79
C PRO A 147 13.28 5.57 -0.38
N PHE A 148 14.10 5.32 0.66
CA PHE A 148 13.76 5.63 2.06
C PHE A 148 14.96 5.72 3.00
N ASN A 149 16.03 4.94 2.82
CA ASN A 149 17.15 4.83 3.76
C ASN A 149 18.28 5.83 3.46
N ASP A 150 17.93 7.10 3.39
CA ASP A 150 18.84 8.22 3.14
C ASP A 150 18.35 9.46 3.91
N GLU A 151 19.23 10.10 4.70
CA GLU A 151 18.86 11.26 5.51
C GLU A 151 18.28 12.41 4.68
N LYS A 152 18.80 12.67 3.47
CA LYS A 152 18.27 13.73 2.62
C LYS A 152 16.90 13.40 2.05
N VAL A 153 16.65 12.12 1.76
CA VAL A 153 15.31 11.66 1.42
C VAL A 153 14.37 11.85 2.60
N ILE A 154 14.77 11.45 3.81
CA ILE A 154 13.96 11.59 5.02
C ILE A 154 13.69 13.08 5.35
N GLU A 155 14.69 13.97 5.18
CA GLU A 155 14.52 15.45 5.34
C GLU A 155 13.42 15.99 4.39
N GLY A 156 13.37 15.50 3.15
CA GLY A 156 12.33 15.88 2.20
C GLY A 156 10.94 15.43 2.65
N GLN A 157 10.83 14.18 3.14
CA GLN A 157 9.56 13.63 3.65
C GLN A 157 9.08 14.35 4.92
N ALA A 158 10.00 14.89 5.72
CA ALA A 158 9.67 15.64 6.93
C ALA A 158 8.85 16.91 6.67
N THR A 159 8.91 17.44 5.45
CA THR A 159 8.12 18.61 5.05
C THR A 159 6.61 18.37 5.07
N VAL A 160 6.17 17.09 4.97
CA VAL A 160 4.76 16.70 5.16
C VAL A 160 4.29 17.07 6.59
N GLY A 161 5.15 16.82 7.59
CA GLY A 161 4.85 17.14 8.98
C GLY A 161 4.77 18.66 9.24
N LEU A 162 5.63 19.45 8.56
CA LEU A 162 5.53 20.92 8.63
C LEU A 162 4.20 21.43 8.07
N GLU A 163 3.83 20.95 6.87
CA GLU A 163 2.58 21.36 6.23
C GLU A 163 1.35 20.96 7.07
N ILE A 164 1.35 19.79 7.70
CA ILE A 164 0.27 19.38 8.62
C ILE A 164 0.14 20.39 9.76
N LEU A 165 1.25 20.82 10.35
CA LEU A 165 1.24 21.79 11.46
C LEU A 165 0.89 23.20 11.01
N GLU A 166 1.20 23.57 9.78
CA GLU A 166 0.86 24.87 9.20
C GLU A 166 -0.64 24.99 8.84
N ASP A 167 -1.26 23.86 8.44
CA ASP A 167 -2.63 23.82 7.94
C ASP A 167 -3.66 23.46 9.03
N CYS A 168 -3.24 22.88 10.16
CA CYS A 168 -4.13 22.48 11.26
C CYS A 168 -4.13 23.52 12.36
N GLU A 169 -5.28 24.18 12.57
CA GLU A 169 -5.47 25.14 13.65
C GLU A 169 -5.69 24.46 15.02
N GLU A 170 -6.19 23.20 14.99
CA GLU A 170 -6.46 22.42 16.20
C GLU A 170 -5.22 21.69 16.71
N ASN A 171 -5.23 21.33 17.99
CA ASN A 171 -4.23 20.43 18.54
C ASN A 171 -4.41 19.01 17.96
N ILE A 172 -3.39 18.46 17.34
CA ILE A 172 -3.42 17.13 16.75
C ILE A 172 -3.12 16.08 17.83
N ASP A 173 -4.07 15.17 18.10
CA ASP A 173 -3.87 14.08 19.05
C ASP A 173 -3.12 12.92 18.40
N PHE A 174 -3.49 12.53 17.18
CA PHE A 174 -2.93 11.38 16.47
C PHE A 174 -2.60 11.68 15.02
N VAL A 175 -1.49 11.13 14.54
CA VAL A 175 -1.15 11.10 13.11
C VAL A 175 -0.87 9.65 12.70
N PHE A 176 -1.67 9.15 11.77
CA PHE A 176 -1.51 7.82 11.19
C PHE A 176 -0.65 7.89 9.93
N VAL A 177 0.39 7.06 9.86
CA VAL A 177 1.37 7.10 8.76
C VAL A 177 1.64 5.70 8.25
N ALA A 178 1.44 5.47 6.96
CA ALA A 178 1.78 4.21 6.30
C ALA A 178 3.30 3.98 6.31
N ILE A 179 3.70 2.76 6.65
CA ILE A 179 5.10 2.35 6.73
C ILE A 179 5.37 1.23 5.71
N GLY A 180 6.32 1.49 4.81
CA GLY A 180 7.07 0.46 4.11
C GLY A 180 8.49 0.47 4.65
N GLY A 181 9.45 1.08 3.92
CA GLY A 181 10.83 1.21 4.40
C GLY A 181 11.06 2.22 5.53
N GLY A 182 10.04 2.93 6.00
CA GLY A 182 10.09 3.85 7.15
C GLY A 182 10.45 5.31 6.83
N GLY A 183 10.72 5.68 5.56
CA GLY A 183 11.21 7.02 5.22
C GLY A 183 10.21 8.16 5.53
N LEU A 184 8.91 7.95 5.25
CA LEU A 184 7.88 8.95 5.52
C LEU A 184 7.70 9.18 7.01
N VAL A 185 7.48 8.12 7.79
CA VAL A 185 7.26 8.21 9.24
C VAL A 185 8.49 8.76 9.95
N SER A 186 9.71 8.39 9.52
CA SER A 186 10.95 8.93 10.07
C SER A 186 11.04 10.44 9.90
N GLY A 187 10.70 10.95 8.72
CA GLY A 187 10.73 12.38 8.43
C GLY A 187 9.63 13.13 9.15
N LEU A 188 8.38 12.78 8.87
CA LEU A 188 7.19 13.41 9.45
C LEU A 188 7.24 13.37 10.99
N GLY A 189 7.56 12.20 11.53
CA GLY A 189 7.63 12.01 12.97
C GLY A 189 8.76 12.81 13.63
N SER A 190 9.94 12.91 12.98
CA SER A 190 11.02 13.77 13.47
C SER A 190 10.58 15.24 13.55
N CYS A 191 9.76 15.72 12.63
CA CYS A 191 9.18 17.05 12.65
C CYS A 191 8.20 17.22 13.83
N LEU A 192 7.21 16.32 13.90
CA LEU A 192 6.16 16.40 14.92
C LEU A 192 6.70 16.26 16.34
N LYS A 193 7.61 15.34 16.60
CA LYS A 193 8.18 15.15 17.95
C LYS A 193 8.96 16.36 18.47
N GLN A 194 9.47 17.22 17.59
CA GLN A 194 10.16 18.44 17.98
C GLN A 194 9.21 19.64 18.17
N ILE A 195 8.15 19.74 17.35
CA ILE A 195 7.25 20.92 17.37
C ILE A 195 5.98 20.64 18.16
N SER A 196 5.41 19.44 18.03
CA SER A 196 4.18 19.00 18.70
C SER A 196 4.40 17.66 19.44
N PRO A 197 5.22 17.61 20.49
CA PRO A 197 5.66 16.37 21.12
C PRO A 197 4.54 15.54 21.77
N LYS A 198 3.37 16.16 22.00
CA LYS A 198 2.18 15.48 22.53
C LYS A 198 1.45 14.67 21.48
N THR A 199 1.62 15.01 20.21
CA THR A 199 1.01 14.26 19.10
C THR A 199 1.54 12.84 19.06
N LYS A 200 0.62 11.88 19.06
CA LYS A 200 0.94 10.45 18.96
C LYS A 200 1.08 10.04 17.50
N ILE A 201 2.15 9.34 17.19
CA ILE A 201 2.45 8.84 15.85
C ILE A 201 2.15 7.36 15.79
N ILE A 202 1.17 7.01 14.97
CA ILE A 202 0.70 5.64 14.79
C ILE A 202 1.22 5.13 13.45
N GLY A 203 2.15 4.17 13.52
CA GLY A 203 2.65 3.49 12.34
C GLY A 203 1.64 2.45 11.83
N VAL A 204 1.46 2.38 10.53
CA VAL A 204 0.53 1.43 9.92
C VAL A 204 1.23 0.62 8.85
N GLU A 205 1.24 -0.71 8.99
CA GLU A 205 1.75 -1.64 8.00
C GLU A 205 0.67 -2.61 7.52
N PRO A 206 0.78 -3.15 6.28
CA PRO A 206 -0.02 -4.28 5.86
C PRO A 206 0.40 -5.52 6.66
N LYS A 207 -0.56 -6.34 7.06
CA LYS A 207 -0.31 -7.54 7.89
C LYS A 207 0.66 -8.52 7.21
N GLY A 208 0.57 -8.63 5.89
CA GLY A 208 1.42 -9.53 5.10
C GLY A 208 2.85 -9.01 4.85
N ALA A 209 3.21 -7.78 5.29
CA ALA A 209 4.55 -7.22 5.11
C ALA A 209 4.92 -6.29 6.28
N ALA A 210 4.91 -6.81 7.51
CA ALA A 210 5.07 -6.08 8.77
C ALA A 210 6.54 -5.98 9.23
N ALA A 211 7.46 -5.54 8.36
CA ALA A 211 8.90 -5.55 8.63
C ALA A 211 9.33 -4.57 9.74
N MET A 212 8.70 -3.39 9.82
CA MET A 212 8.99 -2.43 10.90
C MET A 212 8.43 -2.91 12.23
N TYR A 213 7.20 -3.43 12.23
CA TYR A 213 6.57 -3.97 13.44
C TYR A 213 7.43 -5.07 14.06
N GLU A 214 7.82 -6.08 13.28
CA GLU A 214 8.68 -7.17 13.74
C GLU A 214 10.04 -6.65 14.25
N SER A 215 10.61 -5.68 13.55
CA SER A 215 11.89 -5.08 13.94
C SER A 215 11.78 -4.31 15.24
N LEU A 216 10.69 -3.56 15.46
CA LEU A 216 10.46 -2.83 16.71
C LEU A 216 10.19 -3.79 17.88
N GLN A 217 9.43 -4.87 17.68
CA GLN A 217 9.14 -5.86 18.70
C GLN A 217 10.42 -6.57 19.19
N LYS A 218 11.33 -6.90 18.26
CA LYS A 218 12.60 -7.55 18.58
C LYS A 218 13.73 -6.57 18.93
N ASN A 219 13.51 -5.26 18.75
CA ASN A 219 14.50 -4.20 18.87
C ASN A 219 15.76 -4.43 18.01
N GLU A 220 15.59 -5.09 16.87
CA GLU A 220 16.64 -5.38 15.88
C GLU A 220 16.07 -5.39 14.46
N LEU A 221 16.91 -5.20 13.45
CA LEU A 221 16.50 -5.25 12.06
C LEU A 221 16.13 -6.67 11.63
N VAL A 222 14.86 -6.89 11.35
CA VAL A 222 14.33 -8.16 10.85
C VAL A 222 14.23 -8.15 9.33
N THR A 223 14.58 -9.27 8.70
CA THR A 223 14.27 -9.54 7.30
C THR A 223 13.19 -10.62 7.25
N LEU A 224 12.03 -10.29 6.68
CA LEU A 224 10.93 -11.23 6.52
C LEU A 224 11.27 -12.26 5.43
N GLU A 225 10.99 -13.53 5.69
CA GLU A 225 11.22 -14.60 4.71
C GLU A 225 10.26 -14.51 3.52
N LYS A 226 9.00 -14.19 3.79
CA LYS A 226 7.93 -14.05 2.78
C LYS A 226 7.09 -12.82 3.10
N ILE A 227 6.65 -12.11 2.07
CA ILE A 227 5.72 -10.98 2.18
C ILE A 227 4.57 -11.14 1.18
N ASP A 228 3.42 -10.55 1.49
CA ASP A 228 2.36 -10.28 0.50
C ASP A 228 2.70 -8.95 -0.21
N PRO A 229 2.97 -8.95 -1.52
CA PRO A 229 3.33 -7.74 -2.27
C PRO A 229 2.12 -6.88 -2.65
N PHE A 230 0.90 -7.24 -2.24
CA PHE A 230 -0.32 -6.56 -2.65
C PHE A 230 -0.28 -5.05 -2.37
N VAL A 231 0.16 -4.63 -1.18
CA VAL A 231 0.33 -3.21 -0.82
C VAL A 231 1.72 -2.74 -1.26
N ASP A 232 1.96 -2.70 -2.57
CA ASP A 232 3.26 -2.53 -3.22
C ASP A 232 4.04 -1.26 -2.77
N GLY A 233 3.32 -0.18 -2.41
CA GLY A 233 3.93 1.04 -1.86
C GLY A 233 4.44 0.92 -0.42
N ALA A 234 4.07 -0.15 0.32
CA ALA A 234 4.44 -0.40 1.71
C ALA A 234 5.01 -1.81 1.97
N ALA A 235 5.02 -2.69 0.97
CA ALA A 235 5.51 -4.06 1.12
C ALA A 235 7.03 -4.13 0.92
N VAL A 236 7.78 -4.23 2.01
CA VAL A 236 9.23 -4.45 2.00
C VAL A 236 9.61 -5.63 2.91
N GLN A 237 10.60 -6.42 2.50
CA GLN A 237 11.11 -7.52 3.33
C GLN A 237 11.95 -7.02 4.51
N ARG A 238 12.59 -5.86 4.36
CA ARG A 238 13.47 -5.28 5.37
C ARG A 238 13.40 -3.77 5.33
N VAL A 239 13.26 -3.14 6.48
CA VAL A 239 13.34 -1.68 6.62
C VAL A 239 14.78 -1.19 6.59
N GLY A 240 14.97 0.11 6.39
CA GLY A 240 16.31 0.70 6.41
C GLY A 240 16.88 0.80 7.82
N GLU A 241 18.20 0.70 7.95
CA GLU A 241 18.86 0.86 9.26
C GLU A 241 18.66 2.28 9.81
N THR A 242 18.86 3.30 8.97
CA THR A 242 18.63 4.70 9.34
C THR A 242 17.18 4.93 9.75
N THR A 243 16.24 4.43 8.95
CA THR A 243 14.80 4.60 9.25
C THR A 243 14.38 3.85 10.50
N PHE A 244 14.87 2.64 10.74
CA PHE A 244 14.62 1.90 11.98
C PHE A 244 15.11 2.68 13.21
N ASN A 245 16.32 3.25 13.14
CA ASN A 245 16.88 4.04 14.23
C ASN A 245 16.05 5.30 14.54
N TYR A 246 15.39 5.91 13.56
CA TYR A 246 14.41 6.98 13.81
C TYR A 246 13.10 6.42 14.37
N CYS A 247 12.53 5.41 13.74
CA CYS A 247 11.21 4.88 14.05
C CYS A 247 11.07 4.40 15.48
N ARG A 248 12.07 3.69 16.03
CA ARG A 248 12.05 3.21 17.42
C ARG A 248 11.93 4.31 18.48
N ASN A 249 12.27 5.57 18.13
CA ASN A 249 12.17 6.71 19.05
C ASN A 249 10.97 7.63 18.75
N ILE A 250 10.29 7.41 17.63
CA ILE A 250 9.25 8.31 17.10
C ILE A 250 7.88 7.68 17.20
N ILE A 251 7.76 6.39 16.90
CA ILE A 251 6.49 5.68 16.81
C ILE A 251 5.98 5.40 18.23
N ASP A 252 4.75 5.82 18.51
CA ASP A 252 4.10 5.58 19.80
C ASP A 252 3.33 4.25 19.81
N ASP A 253 2.77 3.83 18.67
CA ASP A 253 2.02 2.57 18.53
C ASP A 253 2.02 2.10 17.07
N MET A 254 1.76 0.80 16.83
CA MET A 254 1.73 0.19 15.51
C MET A 254 0.44 -0.58 15.27
N ILE A 255 -0.09 -0.46 14.06
CA ILE A 255 -1.27 -1.21 13.62
C ILE A 255 -0.94 -2.02 12.37
N LEU A 256 -1.28 -3.30 12.41
CA LEU A 256 -1.22 -4.20 11.26
C LEU A 256 -2.62 -4.34 10.64
N VAL A 257 -2.74 -3.94 9.38
CA VAL A 257 -4.03 -3.95 8.66
C VAL A 257 -4.07 -5.12 7.67
N PRO A 258 -5.08 -5.98 7.73
CA PRO A 258 -5.29 -7.03 6.72
C PRO A 258 -5.48 -6.42 5.32
N GLU A 259 -4.91 -7.04 4.29
CA GLU A 259 -4.97 -6.57 2.90
C GLU A 259 -6.41 -6.45 2.38
N GLY A 260 -7.29 -7.36 2.78
CA GLY A 260 -8.71 -7.28 2.44
C GLY A 260 -9.39 -6.04 3.03
N LYS A 261 -9.03 -5.62 4.26
CA LYS A 261 -9.52 -4.35 4.83
C LYS A 261 -9.03 -3.15 4.05
N VAL A 262 -7.77 -3.18 3.58
CA VAL A 262 -7.25 -2.12 2.69
C VAL A 262 -8.08 -2.04 1.42
N CYS A 263 -8.45 -3.18 0.84
CA CYS A 263 -9.30 -3.25 -0.35
C CYS A 263 -10.69 -2.65 -0.10
N SER A 264 -11.36 -3.02 0.99
CA SER A 264 -12.66 -2.43 1.37
C SER A 264 -12.57 -0.92 1.51
N THR A 265 -11.48 -0.43 2.11
CA THR A 265 -11.25 1.01 2.30
C THR A 265 -10.99 1.73 0.97
N ILE A 266 -10.26 1.11 0.02
CA ILE A 266 -10.07 1.69 -1.33
C ILE A 266 -11.42 1.87 -2.03
N LEU A 267 -12.29 0.85 -1.98
CA LEU A 267 -13.63 0.91 -2.59
C LEU A 267 -14.50 1.96 -1.90
N GLN A 268 -14.45 2.05 -0.58
CA GLN A 268 -15.16 3.07 0.19
C GLN A 268 -14.71 4.48 -0.20
N LEU A 269 -13.40 4.76 -0.21
CA LEU A 269 -12.85 6.06 -0.59
C LEU A 269 -13.23 6.45 -2.02
N TYR A 270 -13.24 5.50 -2.95
CA TYR A 270 -13.65 5.75 -4.32
C TYR A 270 -15.15 6.09 -4.42
N ASN A 271 -16.02 5.29 -3.78
CA ASN A 271 -17.46 5.40 -3.91
C ASN A 271 -18.05 6.59 -3.11
N GLU A 272 -17.53 6.84 -1.91
CA GLU A 272 -18.11 7.82 -0.98
C GLU A 272 -17.40 9.17 -1.05
N GLU A 273 -16.09 9.18 -1.34
CA GLU A 273 -15.26 10.39 -1.25
C GLU A 273 -14.71 10.85 -2.61
N ALA A 274 -14.91 10.08 -3.68
CA ALA A 274 -14.28 10.29 -5.00
C ALA A 274 -12.73 10.37 -4.91
N ILE A 275 -12.15 9.66 -3.96
CA ILE A 275 -10.71 9.58 -3.75
C ILE A 275 -10.15 8.30 -4.38
N VAL A 276 -9.25 8.46 -5.34
CA VAL A 276 -8.49 7.34 -5.91
C VAL A 276 -7.21 7.16 -5.10
N ALA A 277 -7.27 6.28 -4.11
CA ALA A 277 -6.10 5.91 -3.32
C ALA A 277 -5.45 4.62 -3.86
N GLU A 278 -4.12 4.56 -3.84
CA GLU A 278 -3.39 3.29 -3.98
C GLU A 278 -3.46 2.49 -2.67
N PRO A 279 -3.16 1.18 -2.66
CA PRO A 279 -3.23 0.38 -1.43
C PRO A 279 -2.47 0.99 -0.25
N ALA A 280 -1.24 1.48 -0.45
CA ALA A 280 -0.48 2.17 0.60
C ALA A 280 -1.12 3.50 1.05
N GLY A 281 -1.80 4.20 0.14
CA GLY A 281 -2.52 5.44 0.44
C GLY A 281 -3.77 5.25 1.30
N ALA A 282 -4.41 4.08 1.20
CA ALA A 282 -5.60 3.73 1.97
C ALA A 282 -5.29 3.16 3.36
N LEU A 283 -4.06 2.71 3.63
CA LEU A 283 -3.66 2.03 4.86
C LEU A 283 -4.03 2.80 6.13
N THR A 284 -3.77 4.09 6.17
CA THR A 284 -3.98 4.92 7.36
C THR A 284 -5.46 5.05 7.72
N ILE A 285 -6.34 5.09 6.71
CA ILE A 285 -7.78 5.15 6.88
C ILE A 285 -8.31 3.76 7.27
N ALA A 286 -7.81 2.70 6.63
CA ALA A 286 -8.15 1.33 6.98
C ALA A 286 -7.81 0.97 8.44
N ALA A 287 -6.77 1.60 9.00
CA ALA A 287 -6.34 1.40 10.38
C ALA A 287 -7.29 1.99 11.43
N LEU A 288 -8.16 2.92 11.06
CA LEU A 288 -9.08 3.59 11.99
C LEU A 288 -10.01 2.61 12.70
N ASP A 289 -10.48 1.56 12.01
CA ASP A 289 -11.35 0.53 12.62
C ASP A 289 -10.68 -0.17 13.82
N PHE A 290 -9.37 -0.38 13.76
CA PHE A 290 -8.59 -1.04 14.81
C PHE A 290 -8.23 -0.10 15.96
N TYR A 291 -8.54 1.19 15.83
CA TYR A 291 -8.18 2.21 16.81
C TYR A 291 -9.37 3.05 17.27
N LYS A 292 -10.58 2.69 16.85
CA LYS A 292 -11.82 3.45 17.01
C LYS A 292 -12.03 3.99 18.43
N GLU A 293 -11.88 3.15 19.44
CA GLU A 293 -12.13 3.55 20.84
C GLU A 293 -11.08 4.55 21.36
N LYS A 294 -9.85 4.51 20.84
CA LYS A 294 -8.76 5.42 21.29
C LYS A 294 -8.85 6.80 20.65
N ILE A 295 -9.47 6.91 19.47
CA ILE A 295 -9.57 8.18 18.72
C ILE A 295 -10.86 8.95 18.96
N LYS A 296 -11.81 8.38 19.67
CA LYS A 296 -13.11 8.99 19.94
C LYS A 296 -12.96 10.37 20.59
N GLY A 297 -13.60 11.39 19.99
CA GLY A 297 -13.52 12.79 20.42
C GLY A 297 -12.15 13.46 20.20
N LYS A 298 -11.26 12.87 19.37
CA LYS A 298 -9.89 13.33 19.12
C LYS A 298 -9.74 13.99 17.74
N ASN A 299 -8.63 14.73 17.59
CA ASN A 299 -8.19 15.28 16.31
C ASN A 299 -7.16 14.35 15.68
N VAL A 300 -7.51 13.74 14.57
CA VAL A 300 -6.77 12.64 13.92
C VAL A 300 -6.39 13.05 12.51
N VAL A 301 -5.12 12.93 12.16
CA VAL A 301 -4.63 13.11 10.79
C VAL A 301 -4.29 11.76 10.18
N CYS A 302 -4.87 11.46 9.02
CA CYS A 302 -4.50 10.32 8.19
C CYS A 302 -3.74 10.80 6.95
N VAL A 303 -2.53 10.27 6.72
CA VAL A 303 -1.75 10.63 5.53
C VAL A 303 -2.15 9.72 4.37
N VAL A 304 -2.84 10.27 3.37
CA VAL A 304 -3.09 9.59 2.08
C VAL A 304 -1.82 9.69 1.25
N SER A 305 -0.94 8.71 1.37
CA SER A 305 0.45 8.77 0.91
C SER A 305 0.62 8.75 -0.61
N GLY A 306 -0.36 8.21 -1.34
CA GLY A 306 -0.36 8.18 -2.80
C GLY A 306 -1.67 7.68 -3.42
N GLY A 307 -1.84 7.97 -4.71
CA GLY A 307 -3.00 7.63 -5.52
C GLY A 307 -2.65 6.96 -6.86
N ASN A 308 -1.47 6.35 -6.98
CA ASN A 308 -1.03 5.66 -8.20
C ASN A 308 -1.65 4.26 -8.35
N ASN A 309 -2.95 4.15 -8.07
CA ASN A 309 -3.66 2.89 -8.24
C ASN A 309 -3.76 2.53 -9.73
N ASP A 310 -3.79 1.22 -9.99
CA ASP A 310 -3.94 0.65 -11.32
C ASP A 310 -5.38 0.16 -11.49
N ILE A 311 -6.09 0.70 -12.48
CA ILE A 311 -7.47 0.32 -12.76
C ILE A 311 -7.59 -1.18 -13.08
N THR A 312 -6.57 -1.81 -13.64
CA THR A 312 -6.58 -3.24 -13.95
C THR A 312 -6.59 -4.13 -12.71
N ARG A 313 -6.24 -3.57 -11.53
CA ARG A 313 -6.31 -4.27 -10.24
C ARG A 313 -7.68 -4.18 -9.56
N THR A 314 -8.64 -3.50 -10.17
CA THR A 314 -9.96 -3.29 -9.53
C THR A 314 -10.70 -4.58 -9.25
N GLU A 315 -10.55 -5.59 -10.12
CA GLU A 315 -11.15 -6.91 -9.89
C GLU A 315 -10.50 -7.62 -8.69
N GLU A 316 -9.18 -7.62 -8.59
CA GLU A 316 -8.46 -8.15 -7.43
C GLU A 316 -8.85 -7.43 -6.14
N ILE A 317 -8.95 -6.09 -6.18
CA ILE A 317 -9.35 -5.27 -5.04
C ILE A 317 -10.78 -5.62 -4.60
N LYS A 318 -11.71 -5.75 -5.54
CA LYS A 318 -13.09 -6.15 -5.25
C LYS A 318 -13.14 -7.55 -4.65
N GLU A 319 -12.42 -8.48 -5.23
CA GLU A 319 -12.36 -9.87 -4.78
C GLU A 319 -11.84 -9.98 -3.33
N ARG A 320 -10.69 -9.37 -3.03
CA ARG A 320 -10.10 -9.35 -1.69
C ARG A 320 -11.00 -8.66 -0.67
N SER A 321 -11.73 -7.62 -1.08
CA SER A 321 -12.73 -6.95 -0.22
C SER A 321 -13.88 -7.88 0.12
N LEU A 322 -14.51 -8.53 -0.87
CA LEU A 322 -15.63 -9.45 -0.66
C LEU A 322 -15.26 -10.64 0.23
N LEU A 323 -14.06 -11.19 0.03
CA LEU A 323 -13.52 -12.27 0.88
C LEU A 323 -13.33 -11.80 2.33
N TYR A 324 -12.77 -10.61 2.52
CA TYR A 324 -12.54 -10.03 3.85
C TYR A 324 -13.84 -9.73 4.59
N GLU A 325 -14.84 -9.19 3.88
CA GLU A 325 -16.16 -8.86 4.43
C GLU A 325 -17.04 -10.11 4.66
N GLY A 326 -16.56 -11.31 4.29
CA GLY A 326 -17.34 -12.54 4.39
C GLY A 326 -18.53 -12.60 3.43
N LEU A 327 -18.46 -11.83 2.34
CA LEU A 327 -19.49 -11.78 1.30
C LEU A 327 -19.23 -12.75 0.16
N LYS A 328 -18.03 -13.29 0.04
CA LYS A 328 -17.69 -14.26 -1.01
C LYS A 328 -16.96 -15.46 -0.44
N HIS A 329 -17.36 -16.64 -0.89
CA HIS A 329 -16.82 -17.90 -0.42
C HIS A 329 -16.58 -18.85 -1.58
N TYR A 330 -15.48 -19.60 -1.52
CA TYR A 330 -15.13 -20.61 -2.50
C TYR A 330 -15.20 -22.00 -1.91
N PHE A 331 -15.82 -22.91 -2.66
CA PHE A 331 -16.04 -24.29 -2.26
C PHE A 331 -15.53 -25.25 -3.32
N LEU A 332 -14.77 -26.25 -2.90
CA LEU A 332 -14.50 -27.42 -3.71
C LEU A 332 -15.55 -28.49 -3.38
N ILE A 333 -16.45 -28.75 -4.31
CA ILE A 333 -17.61 -29.65 -4.11
C ILE A 333 -17.44 -30.92 -4.91
N ARG A 334 -17.83 -32.07 -4.34
CA ARG A 334 -17.96 -33.33 -5.06
C ARG A 334 -19.35 -33.46 -5.64
N PHE A 335 -19.51 -33.13 -6.92
CA PHE A 335 -20.78 -33.19 -7.64
C PHE A 335 -21.08 -34.60 -8.15
N PRO A 336 -22.31 -35.13 -7.91
CA PRO A 336 -22.77 -36.35 -8.55
C PRO A 336 -22.78 -36.20 -10.08
N GLN A 337 -22.21 -37.18 -10.80
CA GLN A 337 -22.13 -37.10 -12.26
C GLN A 337 -23.39 -37.67 -12.94
N ARG A 338 -24.55 -37.15 -12.58
CA ARG A 338 -25.83 -37.49 -13.17
C ARG A 338 -26.59 -36.28 -13.68
N ALA A 339 -27.51 -36.50 -14.62
CA ALA A 339 -28.39 -35.43 -15.07
C ALA A 339 -29.20 -34.82 -13.92
N GLY A 340 -29.35 -33.51 -13.91
CA GLY A 340 -30.11 -32.77 -12.90
C GLY A 340 -29.37 -32.43 -11.63
N ALA A 341 -28.18 -32.95 -11.35
CA ALA A 341 -27.45 -32.70 -10.11
C ALA A 341 -27.18 -31.19 -9.86
N LEU A 342 -26.80 -30.44 -10.89
CA LEU A 342 -26.62 -28.99 -10.77
C LEU A 342 -27.95 -28.27 -10.47
N ARG A 343 -29.04 -28.68 -11.12
CA ARG A 343 -30.35 -28.11 -10.86
C ARG A 343 -30.79 -28.32 -9.39
N GLU A 344 -30.55 -29.51 -8.85
CA GLU A 344 -30.80 -29.80 -7.46
C GLU A 344 -29.97 -28.92 -6.51
N PHE A 345 -28.68 -28.73 -6.83
CA PHE A 345 -27.83 -27.84 -6.06
C PHE A 345 -28.37 -26.39 -6.07
N LEU A 346 -28.71 -25.86 -7.25
CA LEU A 346 -29.25 -24.51 -7.39
C LEU A 346 -30.56 -24.33 -6.60
N ASN A 347 -31.44 -25.31 -6.67
CA ASN A 347 -32.78 -25.22 -6.03
C ASN A 347 -32.75 -25.45 -4.51
N ASN A 348 -31.85 -26.29 -4.02
CA ASN A 348 -31.89 -26.76 -2.65
C ASN A 348 -30.81 -26.14 -1.74
N VAL A 349 -29.75 -25.63 -2.32
CA VAL A 349 -28.58 -25.11 -1.59
C VAL A 349 -28.51 -23.59 -1.64
N LEU A 350 -28.69 -22.98 -2.80
CA LEU A 350 -28.63 -21.51 -2.89
C LEU A 350 -29.83 -20.85 -2.19
N GLY A 351 -29.55 -19.79 -1.48
CA GLY A 351 -30.56 -18.87 -0.98
C GLY A 351 -31.06 -17.94 -2.09
N LYS A 352 -32.14 -17.21 -1.77
CA LYS A 352 -32.79 -16.31 -2.74
C LYS A 352 -31.87 -15.23 -3.34
N ASN A 353 -30.88 -14.81 -2.55
CA ASN A 353 -29.99 -13.72 -2.87
C ASN A 353 -28.53 -14.17 -3.09
N ASP A 354 -28.29 -15.50 -3.03
CA ASP A 354 -26.94 -16.04 -3.25
C ASP A 354 -26.66 -16.08 -4.76
N ASP A 355 -25.49 -15.61 -5.17
CA ASP A 355 -25.09 -15.60 -6.58
C ASP A 355 -23.85 -16.47 -6.82
N ILE A 356 -23.86 -17.23 -7.92
CA ILE A 356 -22.67 -17.98 -8.36
C ILE A 356 -21.83 -17.09 -9.26
N THR A 357 -20.72 -16.64 -8.74
CA THR A 357 -19.78 -15.77 -9.48
C THR A 357 -18.66 -16.53 -10.14
N HIS A 358 -18.42 -17.77 -9.72
CA HIS A 358 -17.43 -18.68 -10.32
C HIS A 358 -17.96 -20.10 -10.30
N PHE A 359 -17.85 -20.82 -11.43
CA PHE A 359 -18.27 -22.20 -11.53
C PHE A 359 -17.40 -22.97 -12.53
N GLU A 360 -16.58 -23.88 -12.01
CA GLU A 360 -15.81 -24.82 -12.82
C GLU A 360 -16.20 -26.24 -12.47
N TYR A 361 -16.62 -27.02 -13.46
CA TYR A 361 -17.00 -28.42 -13.29
C TYR A 361 -16.32 -29.28 -14.32
N THR A 362 -15.59 -30.30 -13.85
CA THR A 362 -14.93 -31.28 -14.73
C THR A 362 -15.56 -32.66 -14.53
N LYS A 363 -16.22 -33.15 -15.57
CA LYS A 363 -16.73 -34.52 -15.60
C LYS A 363 -15.56 -35.50 -15.71
N LYS A 364 -15.47 -36.45 -14.77
CA LYS A 364 -14.47 -37.52 -14.76
C LYS A 364 -15.06 -38.81 -15.32
N THR A 365 -14.41 -39.43 -16.27
CA THR A 365 -14.81 -40.73 -16.80
C THR A 365 -14.66 -41.82 -15.72
N ASN A 366 -15.62 -42.74 -15.65
CA ASN A 366 -15.61 -43.88 -14.73
C ASN A 366 -15.66 -43.54 -13.22
N ARG A 367 -16.24 -42.39 -12.84
CA ARG A 367 -16.47 -42.03 -11.44
C ARG A 367 -17.91 -41.57 -11.22
N ASN A 368 -18.45 -41.85 -10.02
CA ASN A 368 -19.82 -41.43 -9.64
C ASN A 368 -19.92 -39.94 -9.29
N ALA A 369 -18.78 -39.29 -9.01
CA ALA A 369 -18.73 -37.87 -8.69
C ALA A 369 -17.49 -37.21 -9.32
N GLY A 370 -17.62 -35.95 -9.73
CA GLY A 370 -16.57 -35.07 -10.22
C GLY A 370 -16.37 -33.84 -9.34
N PRO A 371 -15.17 -33.24 -9.34
CA PRO A 371 -14.93 -31.99 -8.61
C PRO A 371 -15.58 -30.81 -9.32
N ALA A 372 -16.15 -29.89 -8.52
CA ALA A 372 -16.56 -28.57 -8.98
C ALA A 372 -15.99 -27.52 -8.05
N LEU A 373 -15.42 -26.45 -8.62
CA LEU A 373 -15.01 -25.25 -7.92
C LEU A 373 -16.13 -24.23 -8.07
N ILE A 374 -16.67 -23.75 -6.95
CA ILE A 374 -17.78 -22.81 -6.96
C ILE A 374 -17.45 -21.63 -6.07
N GLY A 375 -17.53 -20.40 -6.62
CA GLY A 375 -17.51 -19.14 -5.91
C GLY A 375 -18.93 -18.64 -5.71
N ILE A 376 -19.34 -18.42 -4.48
CA ILE A 376 -20.67 -17.93 -4.11
C ILE A 376 -20.54 -16.57 -3.44
N GLU A 377 -21.25 -15.58 -3.96
CA GLU A 377 -21.37 -14.24 -3.39
C GLU A 377 -22.69 -14.15 -2.62
N LEU A 378 -22.60 -13.69 -1.37
CA LEU A 378 -23.72 -13.49 -0.46
C LEU A 378 -24.06 -12.00 -0.38
N LYS A 379 -25.32 -11.69 -0.14
CA LYS A 379 -25.76 -10.30 0.06
C LYS A 379 -25.50 -9.80 1.49
N ASP A 380 -25.55 -10.69 2.48
CA ASP A 380 -25.24 -10.42 3.89
C ASP A 380 -24.31 -11.55 4.40
N PRO A 381 -23.22 -11.23 5.12
CA PRO A 381 -22.33 -12.25 5.69
C PRO A 381 -23.05 -13.24 6.61
N LYS A 382 -24.18 -12.83 7.23
CA LYS A 382 -25.02 -13.68 8.09
C LYS A 382 -25.68 -14.83 7.32
N ASP A 383 -25.80 -14.75 6.00
CA ASP A 383 -26.38 -15.79 5.16
C ASP A 383 -25.46 -17.01 5.02
N TYR A 384 -24.17 -16.88 5.41
CA TYR A 384 -23.18 -17.95 5.31
C TYR A 384 -23.55 -19.20 6.09
N ASP A 385 -23.95 -19.06 7.35
CA ASP A 385 -24.31 -20.21 8.18
C ASP A 385 -25.49 -20.96 7.57
N GLY A 386 -26.50 -20.24 7.06
CA GLY A 386 -27.63 -20.82 6.37
C GLY A 386 -27.26 -21.57 5.08
N LEU A 387 -26.28 -21.05 4.32
CA LEU A 387 -25.75 -21.74 3.14
C LEU A 387 -25.08 -23.06 3.54
N ILE A 388 -24.23 -23.05 4.56
CA ILE A 388 -23.55 -24.25 5.08
C ILE A 388 -24.54 -25.28 5.59
N GLU A 389 -25.60 -24.88 6.31
CA GLU A 389 -26.67 -25.77 6.79
C GLU A 389 -27.41 -26.43 5.62
N ARG A 390 -27.75 -25.67 4.57
CA ARG A 390 -28.40 -26.22 3.37
C ARG A 390 -27.49 -27.22 2.63
N MET A 391 -26.17 -26.94 2.53
CA MET A 391 -25.24 -27.90 1.98
C MET A 391 -25.20 -29.21 2.77
N LYS A 392 -25.11 -29.13 4.09
CA LYS A 392 -25.10 -30.29 5.00
C LYS A 392 -26.42 -31.10 4.90
N LYS A 393 -27.56 -30.41 4.93
CA LYS A 393 -28.89 -31.04 4.83
C LYS A 393 -29.10 -31.81 3.52
N ASN A 394 -28.50 -31.32 2.43
CA ASN A 394 -28.55 -31.97 1.13
C ASN A 394 -27.34 -32.93 0.88
N GLU A 395 -26.65 -33.31 1.95
CA GLU A 395 -25.52 -34.28 1.91
C GLU A 395 -24.41 -33.90 0.92
N ILE A 396 -24.24 -32.59 0.62
CA ILE A 396 -23.19 -32.09 -0.25
C ILE A 396 -21.83 -32.27 0.43
N LYS A 397 -20.93 -32.98 -0.22
CA LYS A 397 -19.53 -33.10 0.24
C LYS A 397 -18.73 -31.94 -0.31
N PHE A 398 -18.33 -31.02 0.57
CA PHE A 398 -17.58 -29.82 0.20
C PHE A 398 -16.39 -29.58 1.13
N GLN A 399 -15.43 -28.78 0.63
CA GLN A 399 -14.34 -28.21 1.38
C GLN A 399 -14.32 -26.71 1.11
N THR A 400 -14.25 -25.89 2.15
CA THR A 400 -14.10 -24.45 2.06
C THR A 400 -12.67 -24.12 1.68
N LEU A 401 -12.45 -23.33 0.64
CA LEU A 401 -11.09 -22.96 0.19
C LEU A 401 -10.53 -21.76 0.96
N THR A 402 -11.37 -20.87 1.46
CA THR A 402 -10.96 -19.72 2.29
C THR A 402 -10.14 -20.12 3.51
N ASP A 403 -10.35 -21.33 4.03
CA ASP A 403 -9.62 -21.87 5.18
C ASP A 403 -8.28 -22.56 4.78
N ASN A 404 -7.98 -22.63 3.48
CA ASN A 404 -6.76 -23.27 2.96
C ASN A 404 -6.07 -22.37 1.93
N PRO A 405 -5.21 -21.42 2.37
CA PRO A 405 -4.56 -20.44 1.49
C PRO A 405 -3.78 -21.07 0.34
N SER A 406 -3.06 -22.17 0.57
CA SER A 406 -2.27 -22.82 -0.49
C SER A 406 -3.15 -23.44 -1.58
N LEU A 407 -4.31 -23.96 -1.22
CA LEU A 407 -5.26 -24.50 -2.18
C LEU A 407 -6.02 -23.40 -2.91
N PHE A 408 -6.29 -22.31 -2.22
CA PHE A 408 -6.91 -21.11 -2.78
C PHE A 408 -6.03 -20.50 -3.87
N GLU A 409 -4.74 -20.25 -3.59
CA GLU A 409 -3.77 -19.70 -4.56
C GLU A 409 -3.60 -20.58 -5.82
N LEU A 410 -3.86 -21.88 -5.72
CA LEU A 410 -3.73 -22.81 -6.86
C LEU A 410 -5.00 -22.92 -7.72
N LEU A 411 -6.16 -22.61 -7.17
CA LEU A 411 -7.46 -22.89 -7.80
C LEU A 411 -8.26 -21.62 -8.14
N VAL A 412 -7.94 -20.52 -7.49
CA VAL A 412 -8.57 -19.20 -7.67
C VAL A 412 -7.51 -18.16 -8.02
#